data_84f3c0499de15368dd69c3b8990f158f
#
_entry.id   84f3c0499de15368dd69c3b8990f158f
#
_cell.length_a   1.000
_cell.length_b   1.000
_cell.length_c   1.000
_cell.angle_alpha   90.00
_cell.angle_beta   90.00
_cell.angle_gamma   90.00
#
_symmetry.space_group_name_H-M   'P 1'
#
loop_
_entity.id
_entity.type
_entity.pdbx_description
1 polymer ?
#
loop_
_entity_poly.entity_id
_entity_poly.type
_entity_poly.pdbx_seq_one_letter_code
_entity_poly.pdbx_strand_id
1 'polypeptide(L)'
;MYTQTYVLPFLIPMLENAGAYVMTPRERDIQTREVIADNDPAFTGIRAEGVRVEGRYSEKGSWSEAGTGFADASLTYSGIDNPFAMGTARQAPCSSESSHAVWDADFPEKGEYAVYISYKTLPQSSPCARYSVRHAGGTTDFIVNQKMGGGTWIYLGTFEFEGTGSVTLYSEPPKGYVCPEDACVTADAVRFGGGMGKIARGRADLPVSEYSTSGMPSFCEGAIYWMQWAGADTSLLAVEEGDYLRDYSRRGAWVGWMSGGSRTNPDAEGLGIPVDLSLAFHTDAGVSPDDSIIGTLAIYTLKCEDSDLLPNGESRLQARSYADFVQTQIVEDIRSTCNPKWNRRGLWDRSYSESRTTTVPALLVELLSHQNFADMKFGLDPSFRFLVSRAIYKGVLKYLSARYGCPYEVQPLPVNSFRTMFDTKPSEKGKTGWIYSLHPHR
;
A
#
# COMPACT_ATOMS: atom_id res chain seq x y z
N MET A 1 1.78 12.84 -10.22
CA MET A 1 2.19 12.33 -11.56
C MET A 1 3.05 11.07 -11.45
N TYR A 2 4.23 11.08 -10.79
CA TYR A 2 5.12 9.90 -10.79
C TYR A 2 4.56 8.70 -10.04
N THR A 3 3.81 8.90 -8.96
CA THR A 3 3.11 7.81 -8.26
C THR A 3 2.19 7.06 -9.22
N GLN A 4 1.34 7.77 -9.97
CA GLN A 4 0.40 7.16 -10.91
C GLN A 4 1.04 6.61 -12.20
N THR A 5 2.28 6.96 -12.51
CA THR A 5 2.91 6.58 -13.79
C THR A 5 4.10 5.61 -13.65
N TYR A 6 4.68 5.46 -12.46
CA TYR A 6 5.77 4.53 -12.17
C TYR A 6 5.40 3.54 -11.07
N VAL A 7 4.94 4.07 -9.92
CA VAL A 7 4.81 3.27 -8.70
C VAL A 7 3.60 2.37 -8.75
N LEU A 8 2.41 2.95 -8.94
CA LEU A 8 1.14 2.19 -8.94
C LEU A 8 1.04 1.19 -10.10
N PRO A 9 1.34 1.56 -11.38
CA PRO A 9 1.11 0.64 -12.48
C PRO A 9 2.21 -0.42 -12.65
N PHE A 10 3.42 -0.20 -12.15
CA PHE A 10 4.56 -1.08 -12.43
C PHE A 10 5.27 -1.57 -11.18
N LEU A 11 5.78 -0.67 -10.32
CA LEU A 11 6.66 -1.07 -9.20
C LEU A 11 5.92 -1.92 -8.17
N ILE A 12 4.76 -1.46 -7.72
CA ILE A 12 3.98 -2.18 -6.70
C ILE A 12 3.56 -3.56 -7.19
N PRO A 13 2.95 -3.74 -8.38
CA PRO A 13 2.61 -5.07 -8.88
C PRO A 13 3.80 -6.02 -9.01
N MET A 14 4.99 -5.51 -9.39
CA MET A 14 6.20 -6.34 -9.47
C MET A 14 6.66 -6.83 -8.09
N LEU A 15 6.62 -5.96 -7.09
CA LEU A 15 6.98 -6.31 -5.71
C LEU A 15 5.98 -7.31 -5.12
N GLU A 16 4.69 -7.08 -5.29
CA GLU A 16 3.63 -7.97 -4.78
C GLU A 16 3.64 -9.34 -5.47
N ASN A 17 3.89 -9.40 -6.78
CA ASN A 17 4.07 -10.67 -7.50
C ASN A 17 5.28 -11.46 -7.00
N ALA A 18 6.27 -10.80 -6.43
CA ALA A 18 7.41 -11.45 -5.77
C ALA A 18 7.14 -11.83 -4.31
N GLY A 19 5.92 -11.60 -3.81
CA GLY A 19 5.49 -11.94 -2.46
C GLY A 19 5.68 -10.84 -1.42
N ALA A 20 6.03 -9.61 -1.83
CA ALA A 20 6.07 -8.49 -0.90
C ALA A 20 4.68 -8.01 -0.51
N TYR A 21 4.49 -7.64 0.75
CA TYR A 21 3.35 -6.84 1.19
C TYR A 21 3.74 -5.36 1.11
N VAL A 22 3.13 -4.62 0.19
CA VAL A 22 3.49 -3.23 -0.08
C VAL A 22 2.47 -2.29 0.54
N MET A 23 2.92 -1.43 1.45
CA MET A 23 2.12 -0.38 2.06
C MET A 23 2.53 0.98 1.49
N THR A 24 1.56 1.83 1.24
CA THR A 24 1.78 3.19 0.73
C THR A 24 1.12 4.21 1.66
N PRO A 25 1.78 5.36 1.94
CA PRO A 25 1.16 6.45 2.70
C PRO A 25 0.22 7.29 1.82
N ARG A 26 -0.33 6.70 0.77
CA ARG A 26 -1.28 7.29 -0.18
C ARG A 26 -2.27 6.23 -0.64
N GLU A 27 -3.45 6.67 -1.05
CA GLU A 27 -4.39 5.76 -1.72
C GLU A 27 -3.75 5.20 -2.99
N ARG A 28 -3.82 3.88 -3.12
CA ARG A 28 -3.28 3.15 -4.27
C ARG A 28 -4.33 2.81 -5.32
N ASP A 29 -5.62 2.79 -4.94
CA ASP A 29 -6.70 2.51 -5.86
C ASP A 29 -7.06 3.75 -6.68
N ILE A 30 -7.13 3.58 -7.98
CA ILE A 30 -7.55 4.63 -8.92
C ILE A 30 -9.06 4.65 -9.12
N GLN A 31 -9.81 3.70 -8.55
CA GLN A 31 -11.27 3.67 -8.59
C GLN A 31 -11.85 4.85 -7.80
N THR A 32 -12.70 5.65 -8.44
CA THR A 32 -13.34 6.81 -7.84
C THR A 32 -14.65 6.49 -7.14
N ARG A 33 -15.17 5.28 -7.35
CA ARG A 33 -16.32 4.74 -6.61
C ARG A 33 -15.83 4.02 -5.37
N GLU A 34 -16.64 4.05 -4.33
CA GLU A 34 -16.32 3.42 -3.05
C GLU A 34 -17.57 2.74 -2.48
N VAL A 35 -17.39 1.53 -1.98
CA VAL A 35 -18.40 0.84 -1.19
C VAL A 35 -17.79 0.52 0.16
N ILE A 36 -18.47 0.89 1.25
CA ILE A 36 -18.06 0.52 2.62
C ILE A 36 -19.20 -0.27 3.25
N ALA A 37 -18.85 -1.42 3.81
CA ALA A 37 -19.72 -2.21 4.68
C ALA A 37 -19.10 -2.25 6.07
N ASP A 38 -19.88 -1.93 7.09
CA ASP A 38 -19.44 -1.73 8.47
C ASP A 38 -20.39 -2.40 9.45
N ASN A 39 -19.90 -2.85 10.59
CA ASN A 39 -20.72 -3.41 11.65
C ASN A 39 -21.50 -2.31 12.41
N ASP A 40 -21.05 -1.08 12.37
CA ASP A 40 -21.79 0.06 12.91
C ASP A 40 -22.88 0.56 11.95
N PRO A 41 -23.91 1.22 12.44
CA PRO A 41 -24.96 1.77 11.59
C PRO A 41 -24.41 2.68 10.51
N ALA A 42 -24.94 2.56 9.31
CA ALA A 42 -24.60 3.45 8.21
C ALA A 42 -24.79 4.91 8.57
N PHE A 43 -23.88 5.75 8.11
CA PHE A 43 -24.00 7.20 8.24
C PHE A 43 -25.28 7.70 7.54
N THR A 44 -26.14 8.40 8.27
CA THR A 44 -27.44 8.88 7.78
C THR A 44 -27.42 10.29 7.19
N GLY A 45 -26.25 10.94 7.15
CA GLY A 45 -26.07 12.27 6.57
C GLY A 45 -26.16 12.32 5.05
N ILE A 46 -26.08 13.54 4.50
CA ILE A 46 -26.06 13.75 3.05
C ILE A 46 -24.73 13.23 2.48
N ARG A 47 -24.83 12.36 1.47
CA ARG A 47 -23.68 11.83 0.74
C ARG A 47 -23.66 12.34 -0.69
N ALA A 48 -22.47 12.43 -1.28
CA ALA A 48 -22.34 12.73 -2.69
C ALA A 48 -22.95 11.58 -3.51
N GLU A 49 -23.97 11.87 -4.30
CA GLU A 49 -24.71 10.88 -5.08
C GLU A 49 -23.78 10.15 -6.05
N GLY A 50 -23.90 8.82 -6.08
CA GLY A 50 -23.17 7.94 -7.01
C GLY A 50 -21.66 7.81 -6.77
N VAL A 51 -21.09 8.46 -5.75
CA VAL A 51 -19.66 8.36 -5.42
C VAL A 51 -19.42 7.24 -4.41
N ARG A 52 -20.31 7.11 -3.43
CA ARG A 52 -20.23 6.13 -2.38
C ARG A 52 -21.52 5.36 -2.22
N VAL A 53 -21.41 4.07 -1.97
CA VAL A 53 -22.54 3.18 -1.68
C VAL A 53 -22.31 2.51 -0.33
N GLU A 54 -23.37 2.35 0.45
CA GLU A 54 -23.34 1.55 1.68
C GLU A 54 -23.40 0.07 1.33
N GLY A 55 -22.45 -0.68 1.88
CA GLY A 55 -22.54 -2.13 1.95
C GLY A 55 -23.40 -2.60 3.13
N ARG A 56 -23.57 -3.91 3.25
CA ARG A 56 -24.34 -4.54 4.31
C ARG A 56 -23.45 -5.46 5.13
N TYR A 57 -23.51 -5.35 6.43
CA TYR A 57 -22.86 -6.28 7.37
C TYR A 57 -23.86 -7.24 7.98
N SER A 58 -23.44 -8.49 8.18
CA SER A 58 -24.23 -9.50 8.89
C SER A 58 -23.34 -10.50 9.61
N GLU A 59 -23.85 -11.04 10.72
CA GLU A 59 -23.17 -12.06 11.54
C GLU A 59 -23.99 -13.35 11.60
N LYS A 60 -23.29 -14.49 11.65
CA LYS A 60 -23.84 -15.77 12.02
C LYS A 60 -22.99 -16.41 13.09
N GLY A 61 -23.61 -17.06 14.06
CA GLY A 61 -22.93 -17.66 15.21
C GLY A 61 -22.79 -16.70 16.39
N SER A 62 -21.76 -16.91 17.20
CA SER A 62 -21.59 -16.17 18.47
C SER A 62 -20.57 -15.07 18.30
N TRP A 63 -21.07 -13.83 18.32
CA TRP A 63 -20.26 -12.60 18.25
C TRP A 63 -20.50 -11.76 19.48
N SER A 64 -19.47 -11.00 19.89
CA SER A 64 -19.53 -10.04 20.98
C SER A 64 -18.75 -8.77 20.60
N GLU A 65 -18.91 -7.73 21.40
CA GLU A 65 -18.16 -6.47 21.23
C GLU A 65 -16.66 -6.68 21.48
N ALA A 66 -15.81 -6.04 20.67
CA ALA A 66 -14.36 -6.07 20.79
C ALA A 66 -13.75 -4.70 21.17
N GLY A 67 -14.58 -3.69 21.40
CA GLY A 67 -14.19 -2.33 21.72
C GLY A 67 -14.22 -1.39 20.51
N THR A 68 -13.40 -0.33 20.51
CA THR A 68 -13.41 0.68 19.43
C THR A 68 -12.99 0.11 18.09
N GLY A 69 -13.60 0.60 17.02
CA GLY A 69 -13.36 0.26 15.64
C GLY A 69 -13.62 1.42 14.69
N PHE A 70 -13.74 1.11 13.42
CA PHE A 70 -14.10 2.05 12.38
C PHE A 70 -15.57 2.42 12.46
N ALA A 71 -15.89 3.67 12.16
CA ALA A 71 -17.21 4.08 11.67
C ALA A 71 -17.07 5.26 10.73
N ASP A 72 -17.85 5.25 9.68
CA ASP A 72 -17.97 6.40 8.81
C ASP A 72 -19.03 7.38 9.36
N ALA A 73 -18.64 8.03 10.43
CA ALA A 73 -19.54 8.93 11.20
C ALA A 73 -19.78 10.28 10.53
N SER A 74 -18.99 10.64 9.52
CA SER A 74 -19.09 11.92 8.82
C SER A 74 -18.83 11.77 7.33
N LEU A 75 -19.46 12.60 6.52
CA LEU A 75 -19.16 12.70 5.09
C LEU A 75 -17.76 13.25 4.85
N THR A 76 -17.32 14.17 5.71
CA THR A 76 -15.99 14.79 5.67
C THR A 76 -15.36 14.76 7.05
N TYR A 77 -14.07 14.45 7.07
CA TYR A 77 -13.24 14.50 8.28
C TYR A 77 -12.41 15.77 8.27
N SER A 78 -12.22 16.39 9.42
CA SER A 78 -11.41 17.59 9.57
C SER A 78 -10.45 17.48 10.75
N GLY A 79 -9.43 18.32 10.79
CA GLY A 79 -8.46 18.34 11.87
C GLY A 79 -7.70 17.01 12.00
N ILE A 80 -7.91 16.36 13.13
CA ILE A 80 -7.25 15.08 13.50
C ILE A 80 -8.27 13.95 13.72
N ASP A 81 -9.46 14.07 13.18
CA ASP A 81 -10.50 13.03 13.28
C ASP A 81 -9.94 11.69 12.82
N ASN A 82 -10.17 10.64 13.62
CA ASN A 82 -9.74 9.28 13.33
C ASN A 82 -10.95 8.37 13.16
N PRO A 83 -11.24 7.89 11.95
CA PRO A 83 -12.41 7.05 11.71
C PRO A 83 -12.38 5.73 12.50
N PHE A 84 -11.20 5.20 12.85
CA PHE A 84 -11.05 3.96 13.63
C PHE A 84 -11.23 4.15 15.16
N ALA A 85 -11.54 5.36 15.59
CA ALA A 85 -11.90 5.67 16.97
C ALA A 85 -13.39 6.07 17.12
N MET A 86 -14.17 6.05 16.04
CA MET A 86 -15.56 6.55 16.00
C MET A 86 -16.60 5.44 16.10
N GLY A 87 -16.22 4.19 15.82
CA GLY A 87 -17.10 3.03 15.81
C GLY A 87 -16.69 1.95 16.79
N THR A 88 -17.21 0.75 16.55
CA THR A 88 -17.00 -0.46 17.35
C THR A 88 -16.46 -1.59 16.48
N ALA A 89 -15.81 -2.55 17.12
CA ALA A 89 -15.40 -3.80 16.48
C ALA A 89 -16.08 -5.01 17.13
N ARG A 90 -16.17 -6.11 16.42
CA ARG A 90 -16.81 -7.37 16.83
C ARG A 90 -15.77 -8.47 16.98
N GLN A 91 -16.02 -9.46 17.81
CA GLN A 91 -15.15 -10.63 17.95
C GLN A 91 -15.95 -11.93 18.09
N ALA A 92 -15.34 -13.01 17.61
CA ALA A 92 -15.83 -14.38 17.80
C ALA A 92 -14.67 -15.30 18.19
N PRO A 93 -14.87 -16.28 19.10
CA PRO A 93 -13.86 -17.29 19.40
C PRO A 93 -13.46 -18.08 18.16
N CYS A 94 -12.17 -18.39 18.01
CA CYS A 94 -11.70 -19.35 17.02
C CYS A 94 -12.17 -20.75 17.44
N SER A 95 -13.23 -21.24 16.84
CA SER A 95 -13.84 -22.51 17.19
C SER A 95 -14.18 -23.33 15.94
N SER A 96 -14.44 -24.65 16.14
CA SER A 96 -14.95 -25.49 15.07
C SER A 96 -16.42 -25.23 14.73
N GLU A 97 -17.12 -24.44 15.53
CA GLU A 97 -18.45 -23.95 15.21
C GLU A 97 -18.33 -22.77 14.26
N SER A 98 -18.90 -22.92 13.07
CA SER A 98 -18.81 -21.95 11.97
C SER A 98 -19.52 -20.62 12.27
N SER A 99 -18.90 -19.78 13.10
CA SER A 99 -19.26 -18.36 13.16
C SER A 99 -18.60 -17.62 11.97
N HIS A 100 -19.34 -16.73 11.35
CA HIS A 100 -18.79 -15.90 10.29
C HIS A 100 -19.43 -14.51 10.24
N ALA A 101 -18.65 -13.54 9.79
CA ALA A 101 -19.11 -12.20 9.47
C ALA A 101 -19.04 -12.00 7.96
N VAL A 102 -20.04 -11.35 7.38
CA VAL A 102 -20.14 -11.09 5.94
C VAL A 102 -20.38 -9.61 5.70
N TRP A 103 -19.58 -9.07 4.79
CA TRP A 103 -19.72 -7.72 4.24
C TRP A 103 -20.12 -7.86 2.77
N ASP A 104 -21.41 -7.61 2.47
CA ASP A 104 -21.96 -7.62 1.13
C ASP A 104 -21.90 -6.22 0.50
N ALA A 105 -21.55 -6.14 -0.77
CA ALA A 105 -21.46 -4.91 -1.54
C ALA A 105 -22.26 -5.00 -2.83
N ASP A 106 -22.99 -3.93 -3.16
CA ASP A 106 -23.58 -3.67 -4.46
C ASP A 106 -22.75 -2.60 -5.17
N PHE A 107 -22.14 -2.95 -6.29
CA PHE A 107 -21.22 -2.06 -6.99
C PHE A 107 -21.96 -1.11 -7.93
N PRO A 108 -21.71 0.20 -7.87
CA PRO A 108 -22.40 1.18 -8.72
C PRO A 108 -22.02 1.09 -10.19
N GLU A 109 -20.86 0.52 -10.49
CA GLU A 109 -20.39 0.29 -11.86
C GLU A 109 -19.46 -0.94 -11.90
N LYS A 110 -19.40 -1.61 -13.05
CA LYS A 110 -18.41 -2.65 -13.28
C LYS A 110 -17.01 -2.06 -13.32
N GLY A 111 -16.05 -2.72 -12.66
CA GLY A 111 -14.66 -2.29 -12.67
C GLY A 111 -13.78 -3.01 -11.66
N GLU A 112 -12.52 -2.60 -11.62
CA GLU A 112 -11.57 -3.04 -10.61
C GLU A 112 -11.70 -2.19 -9.35
N TYR A 113 -11.73 -2.85 -8.21
CA TYR A 113 -11.80 -2.24 -6.88
C TYR A 113 -10.77 -2.89 -5.97
N ALA A 114 -9.96 -2.08 -5.33
CA ALA A 114 -9.11 -2.55 -4.25
C ALA A 114 -9.98 -2.91 -3.03
N VAL A 115 -9.71 -4.06 -2.43
CA VAL A 115 -10.41 -4.55 -1.23
C VAL A 115 -9.53 -4.34 -0.03
N TYR A 116 -10.05 -3.60 0.95
CA TYR A 116 -9.43 -3.36 2.23
C TYR A 116 -10.33 -3.87 3.34
N ILE A 117 -9.73 -4.49 4.35
CA ILE A 117 -10.39 -4.89 5.58
C ILE A 117 -9.88 -4.06 6.75
N SER A 118 -10.68 -3.92 7.78
CA SER A 118 -10.24 -3.49 9.10
C SER A 118 -10.65 -4.49 10.16
N TYR A 119 -9.94 -4.47 11.27
CA TYR A 119 -10.18 -5.28 12.45
C TYR A 119 -9.51 -4.66 13.68
N LYS A 120 -9.82 -5.17 14.85
CA LYS A 120 -9.14 -4.79 16.09
C LYS A 120 -8.07 -5.82 16.43
N THR A 121 -6.85 -5.36 16.73
CA THR A 121 -5.84 -6.23 17.33
C THR A 121 -6.07 -6.33 18.83
N LEU A 122 -6.22 -7.55 19.32
CA LEU A 122 -6.35 -7.92 20.72
C LEU A 122 -5.19 -8.86 21.11
N PRO A 123 -4.86 -9.00 22.41
CA PRO A 123 -3.82 -9.94 22.84
C PRO A 123 -4.07 -11.38 22.37
N GLN A 124 -5.35 -11.80 22.34
CA GLN A 124 -5.80 -13.11 21.90
C GLN A 124 -6.19 -13.17 20.40
N SER A 125 -5.94 -12.14 19.59
CA SER A 125 -6.26 -12.18 18.17
C SER A 125 -5.64 -13.36 17.44
N SER A 126 -6.35 -13.92 16.46
CA SER A 126 -5.90 -15.04 15.63
C SER A 126 -4.67 -14.65 14.78
N PRO A 127 -3.62 -15.49 14.75
CA PRO A 127 -2.52 -15.31 13.82
C PRO A 127 -2.87 -15.77 12.39
N CYS A 128 -4.03 -16.38 12.16
CA CYS A 128 -4.42 -17.01 10.90
C CYS A 128 -5.92 -16.88 10.59
N ALA A 129 -6.46 -15.68 10.76
CA ALA A 129 -7.86 -15.39 10.41
C ALA A 129 -8.09 -15.59 8.90
N ARG A 130 -9.14 -16.37 8.54
CA ARG A 130 -9.47 -16.67 7.15
C ARG A 130 -10.49 -15.69 6.60
N TYR A 131 -10.09 -14.97 5.56
CA TYR A 131 -10.97 -14.12 4.78
C TYR A 131 -11.17 -14.70 3.38
N SER A 132 -12.40 -14.59 2.84
CA SER A 132 -12.72 -14.95 1.46
C SER A 132 -13.34 -13.76 0.75
N VAL A 133 -12.75 -13.35 -0.38
CA VAL A 133 -13.28 -12.29 -1.24
C VAL A 133 -13.99 -12.93 -2.44
N ARG A 134 -15.30 -12.68 -2.58
CA ARG A 134 -16.11 -13.12 -3.73
C ARG A 134 -16.19 -11.97 -4.74
N HIS A 135 -15.64 -12.19 -5.92
CA HIS A 135 -15.52 -11.23 -7.01
C HIS A 135 -15.95 -11.83 -8.36
N ALA A 136 -15.91 -11.07 -9.44
CA ALA A 136 -16.37 -11.54 -10.76
C ALA A 136 -15.62 -12.78 -11.28
N GLY A 137 -14.34 -12.94 -10.93
CA GLY A 137 -13.52 -14.10 -11.29
C GLY A 137 -13.69 -15.33 -10.39
N GLY A 138 -14.52 -15.27 -9.33
CA GLY A 138 -14.71 -16.36 -8.37
C GLY A 138 -14.47 -15.94 -6.92
N THR A 139 -13.76 -16.78 -6.15
CA THR A 139 -13.45 -16.53 -4.75
C THR A 139 -11.95 -16.66 -4.52
N THR A 140 -11.38 -15.69 -3.80
CA THR A 140 -9.96 -15.71 -3.39
C THR A 140 -9.89 -15.70 -1.86
N ASP A 141 -9.15 -16.67 -1.30
CA ASP A 141 -8.95 -16.80 0.14
C ASP A 141 -7.66 -16.14 0.60
N PHE A 142 -7.71 -15.54 1.79
CA PHE A 142 -6.58 -14.89 2.46
C PHE A 142 -6.44 -15.40 3.89
N ILE A 143 -5.20 -15.46 4.35
CA ILE A 143 -4.86 -15.72 5.74
C ILE A 143 -4.24 -14.46 6.31
N VAL A 144 -4.89 -13.85 7.29
CA VAL A 144 -4.50 -12.58 7.88
C VAL A 144 -4.09 -12.80 9.34
N ASN A 145 -2.92 -12.28 9.69
CA ASN A 145 -2.48 -12.25 11.08
C ASN A 145 -3.06 -11.03 11.79
N GLN A 146 -4.13 -11.22 12.55
CA GLN A 146 -4.80 -10.15 13.29
C GLN A 146 -4.08 -9.73 14.59
N LYS A 147 -2.93 -10.34 14.92
CA LYS A 147 -2.08 -9.90 16.04
C LYS A 147 -1.35 -8.61 15.76
N MET A 148 -1.45 -8.07 14.55
CA MET A 148 -0.85 -6.81 14.10
C MET A 148 -1.76 -6.12 13.09
N GLY A 149 -1.59 -4.83 12.88
CA GLY A 149 -2.31 -4.08 11.84
C GLY A 149 -3.76 -3.74 12.16
N GLY A 150 -4.23 -3.91 13.39
CA GLY A 150 -5.57 -3.48 13.78
C GLY A 150 -5.71 -1.96 13.84
N GLY A 151 -6.89 -1.45 13.46
CA GLY A 151 -7.19 -0.02 13.46
C GLY A 151 -6.65 0.75 12.24
N THR A 152 -6.48 0.05 11.12
CA THR A 152 -6.14 0.65 9.83
C THR A 152 -6.74 -0.15 8.67
N TRP A 153 -6.65 0.38 7.46
CA TRP A 153 -7.00 -0.33 6.24
C TRP A 153 -5.90 -1.31 5.83
N ILE A 154 -6.20 -2.61 5.84
CA ILE A 154 -5.34 -3.70 5.39
C ILE A 154 -5.78 -4.11 3.98
N TYR A 155 -4.90 -3.92 3.01
CA TYR A 155 -5.14 -4.26 1.61
C TYR A 155 -5.06 -5.77 1.38
N LEU A 156 -6.08 -6.36 0.75
CA LEU A 156 -6.11 -7.78 0.37
C LEU A 156 -5.74 -7.99 -1.10
N GLY A 157 -6.20 -7.14 -1.99
CA GLY A 157 -6.00 -7.26 -3.43
C GLY A 157 -6.94 -6.34 -4.21
N THR A 158 -6.71 -6.22 -5.51
CA THR A 158 -7.60 -5.53 -6.45
C THR A 158 -8.29 -6.58 -7.32
N PHE A 159 -9.62 -6.52 -7.39
CA PHE A 159 -10.44 -7.51 -8.09
C PHE A 159 -11.48 -6.82 -8.96
N GLU A 160 -11.86 -7.50 -10.06
CA GLU A 160 -13.00 -7.06 -10.88
C GLU A 160 -14.32 -7.44 -10.20
N PHE A 161 -15.22 -6.46 -10.09
CA PHE A 161 -16.57 -6.65 -9.60
C PHE A 161 -17.59 -6.21 -10.66
N GLU A 162 -18.71 -6.93 -10.70
CA GLU A 162 -19.86 -6.65 -11.56
C GLU A 162 -21.14 -6.97 -10.80
N GLY A 163 -21.93 -5.95 -10.50
CA GLY A 163 -23.15 -6.07 -9.72
C GLY A 163 -22.92 -6.27 -8.24
N THR A 164 -22.58 -7.47 -7.80
CA THR A 164 -22.43 -7.79 -6.36
C THR A 164 -21.08 -8.44 -6.04
N GLY A 165 -20.63 -8.27 -4.81
CA GLY A 165 -19.46 -8.95 -4.25
C GLY A 165 -19.56 -9.03 -2.74
N SER A 166 -18.62 -9.73 -2.11
CA SER A 166 -18.59 -9.83 -0.65
C SER A 166 -17.22 -10.18 -0.12
N VAL A 167 -17.00 -9.85 1.15
CA VAL A 167 -15.92 -10.42 1.96
C VAL A 167 -16.55 -11.21 3.09
N THR A 168 -15.99 -12.38 3.40
CA THR A 168 -16.42 -13.20 4.53
C THR A 168 -15.23 -13.49 5.42
N LEU A 169 -15.36 -13.24 6.73
CA LEU A 169 -14.43 -13.67 7.77
C LEU A 169 -15.01 -14.90 8.47
N TYR A 170 -14.22 -15.97 8.57
CA TYR A 170 -14.58 -17.18 9.28
C TYR A 170 -13.87 -17.26 10.63
N SER A 171 -14.57 -17.71 11.67
CA SER A 171 -13.99 -17.94 12.99
C SER A 171 -13.08 -19.17 13.03
N GLU A 172 -13.37 -20.17 12.20
CA GLU A 172 -12.57 -21.38 12.10
C GLU A 172 -11.25 -21.13 11.33
N PRO A 173 -10.12 -21.67 11.80
CA PRO A 173 -8.84 -21.52 11.12
C PRO A 173 -8.85 -22.22 9.77
N PRO A 174 -8.03 -21.76 8.81
CA PRO A 174 -7.86 -22.45 7.52
C PRO A 174 -7.34 -23.87 7.73
N LYS A 175 -7.62 -24.75 6.78
CA LYS A 175 -7.12 -26.14 6.81
C LYS A 175 -5.60 -26.19 6.95
N GLY A 176 -5.11 -26.91 7.95
CA GLY A 176 -3.68 -27.06 8.24
C GLY A 176 -3.13 -26.00 9.19
N TYR A 177 -3.94 -25.06 9.64
CA TYR A 177 -3.59 -24.08 10.68
C TYR A 177 -4.27 -24.45 11.99
N VAL A 178 -3.62 -24.09 13.10
CA VAL A 178 -4.14 -24.27 14.45
C VAL A 178 -4.10 -22.92 15.15
N CYS A 179 -5.25 -22.48 15.64
CA CYS A 179 -5.31 -21.32 16.52
C CYS A 179 -5.06 -21.74 17.98
N PRO A 180 -4.47 -20.86 18.81
CA PRO A 180 -4.49 -21.04 20.26
C PRO A 180 -5.92 -21.23 20.78
N GLU A 181 -6.09 -21.95 21.89
CA GLU A 181 -7.41 -22.34 22.44
C GLU A 181 -8.28 -21.12 22.80
N ASP A 182 -7.65 -20.04 23.25
CA ASP A 182 -8.29 -18.79 23.64
C ASP A 182 -8.33 -17.73 22.50
N ALA A 183 -7.89 -18.11 21.29
CA ALA A 183 -7.82 -17.16 20.18
C ALA A 183 -9.22 -16.74 19.71
N CYS A 184 -9.29 -15.49 19.22
CA CYS A 184 -10.48 -14.96 18.58
C CYS A 184 -10.14 -14.30 17.23
N VAL A 185 -11.12 -14.26 16.35
CA VAL A 185 -11.11 -13.37 15.19
C VAL A 185 -11.86 -12.09 15.52
N THR A 186 -11.43 -10.97 14.94
CA THR A 186 -12.12 -9.70 15.08
C THR A 186 -12.57 -9.17 13.73
N ALA A 187 -13.75 -8.58 13.69
CA ALA A 187 -14.41 -8.03 12.52
C ALA A 187 -14.70 -6.54 12.75
N ASP A 188 -14.59 -5.74 11.70
CA ASP A 188 -14.85 -4.31 11.75
C ASP A 188 -15.44 -3.91 10.38
N ALA A 189 -14.79 -3.06 9.58
CA ALA A 189 -15.30 -2.63 8.29
C ALA A 189 -14.56 -3.28 7.11
N VAL A 190 -15.22 -3.29 5.96
CA VAL A 190 -14.63 -3.61 4.65
C VAL A 190 -14.89 -2.47 3.69
N ARG A 191 -13.86 -2.04 2.97
CA ARG A 191 -13.91 -1.02 1.94
C ARG A 191 -13.52 -1.61 0.59
N PHE A 192 -14.29 -1.27 -0.43
CA PHE A 192 -14.03 -1.58 -1.84
C PHE A 192 -13.89 -0.27 -2.60
N GLY A 193 -12.76 -0.08 -3.27
CA GLY A 193 -12.48 1.13 -4.04
C GLY A 193 -11.77 2.23 -3.25
N GLY A 194 -11.22 3.20 -3.97
CA GLY A 194 -10.50 4.36 -3.40
C GLY A 194 -11.39 5.54 -3.10
N GLY A 195 -12.39 5.77 -3.93
CA GLY A 195 -13.33 6.86 -3.78
C GLY A 195 -12.77 8.25 -4.00
N MET A 196 -13.53 9.24 -3.52
CA MET A 196 -13.15 10.65 -3.53
C MET A 196 -12.62 11.06 -2.15
N GLY A 197 -11.75 12.06 -2.14
CA GLY A 197 -11.19 12.61 -0.90
C GLY A 197 -12.27 13.09 0.06
N LYS A 198 -12.13 12.70 1.31
CA LYS A 198 -13.09 13.00 2.40
C LYS A 198 -12.50 13.86 3.48
N ILE A 199 -11.19 14.03 3.52
CA ILE A 199 -10.53 14.81 4.56
C ILE A 199 -10.60 16.28 4.17
N ALA A 200 -11.27 17.08 5.00
CA ALA A 200 -11.34 18.51 4.83
C ALA A 200 -10.10 19.17 5.44
N ARG A 201 -9.46 20.03 4.67
CA ARG A 201 -8.29 20.79 5.10
C ARG A 201 -8.38 22.22 4.65
N GLY A 202 -7.70 23.10 5.37
CA GLY A 202 -7.64 24.52 5.10
C GLY A 202 -6.34 25.13 5.59
N ARG A 203 -6.20 26.43 5.39
CA ARG A 203 -5.07 27.19 5.91
C ARG A 203 -5.13 27.24 7.44
N ALA A 204 -3.99 27.24 8.09
CA ALA A 204 -3.88 27.25 9.56
C ALA A 204 -4.52 28.49 10.22
N ASP A 205 -4.68 29.59 9.46
CA ASP A 205 -5.32 30.83 9.92
C ASP A 205 -6.86 30.83 9.80
N LEU A 206 -7.44 29.77 9.20
CA LEU A 206 -8.89 29.60 9.10
C LEU A 206 -9.43 28.72 10.21
N PRO A 207 -10.68 28.96 10.68
CA PRO A 207 -11.35 28.02 11.55
C PRO A 207 -11.63 26.70 10.80
N VAL A 208 -11.60 25.57 11.54
CA VAL A 208 -11.81 24.22 10.97
C VAL A 208 -13.16 24.10 10.24
N SER A 209 -14.18 24.87 10.65
CA SER A 209 -15.49 24.93 9.99
C SER A 209 -15.44 25.45 8.55
N GLU A 210 -14.38 26.13 8.17
CA GLU A 210 -14.16 26.65 6.80
C GLU A 210 -13.30 25.74 5.94
N TYR A 211 -12.84 24.59 6.48
CA TYR A 211 -12.06 23.63 5.72
C TYR A 211 -12.94 22.94 4.67
N SER A 212 -12.32 22.62 3.54
CA SER A 212 -12.97 21.91 2.44
C SER A 212 -12.16 20.69 2.01
N THR A 213 -12.83 19.73 1.40
CA THR A 213 -12.16 18.61 0.73
C THR A 213 -11.50 19.08 -0.56
N SER A 214 -10.53 18.30 -1.07
CA SER A 214 -9.81 18.59 -2.31
C SER A 214 -10.72 18.60 -3.55
N GLY A 215 -11.86 17.89 -3.51
CA GLY A 215 -12.71 17.62 -4.67
C GLY A 215 -12.08 16.65 -5.68
N MET A 216 -10.93 16.08 -5.35
CA MET A 216 -10.16 15.18 -6.21
C MET A 216 -10.35 13.71 -5.80
N PRO A 217 -10.12 12.75 -6.71
CA PRO A 217 -10.01 11.35 -6.33
C PRO A 217 -8.91 11.15 -5.26
N SER A 218 -9.14 10.21 -4.32
CA SER A 218 -8.22 9.97 -3.19
C SER A 218 -6.79 9.66 -3.65
N PHE A 219 -6.60 8.96 -4.77
CA PHE A 219 -5.27 8.67 -5.30
C PHE A 219 -4.49 9.91 -5.81
N CYS A 220 -5.17 11.04 -5.99
CA CYS A 220 -4.55 12.32 -6.37
C CYS A 220 -4.13 13.16 -5.16
N GLU A 221 -4.62 12.82 -3.97
CA GLU A 221 -4.36 13.59 -2.75
C GLU A 221 -2.96 13.36 -2.18
N GLY A 222 -2.53 14.24 -1.29
CA GLY A 222 -1.29 14.09 -0.52
C GLY A 222 -1.35 12.94 0.48
N ALA A 223 -0.17 12.55 0.98
CA ALA A 223 -0.05 11.42 1.91
C ALA A 223 -0.81 11.67 3.22
N ILE A 224 -0.86 12.90 3.69
CA ILE A 224 -1.52 13.25 4.94
C ILE A 224 -3.03 12.93 4.93
N TYR A 225 -3.69 13.00 3.78
CA TYR A 225 -5.09 12.65 3.63
C TYR A 225 -5.31 11.14 3.80
N TRP A 226 -4.48 10.33 3.16
CA TRP A 226 -4.50 8.88 3.32
C TRP A 226 -4.18 8.46 4.74
N MET A 227 -3.12 9.01 5.34
CA MET A 227 -2.72 8.67 6.71
C MET A 227 -3.86 8.87 7.69
N GLN A 228 -4.57 10.00 7.61
CA GLN A 228 -5.73 10.26 8.46
C GLN A 228 -6.87 9.29 8.17
N TRP A 229 -7.21 9.07 6.91
CA TRP A 229 -8.24 8.13 6.50
C TRP A 229 -7.91 6.67 6.88
N ALA A 230 -6.63 6.34 6.97
CA ALA A 230 -6.12 5.05 7.42
C ALA A 230 -5.88 4.96 8.94
N GLY A 231 -6.42 5.87 9.71
CA GLY A 231 -6.40 5.81 11.17
C GLY A 231 -5.05 6.12 11.81
N ALA A 232 -4.16 6.84 11.13
CA ALA A 232 -2.88 7.21 11.72
C ALA A 232 -3.07 7.98 13.03
N ASP A 233 -2.16 7.74 13.97
CA ASP A 233 -2.19 8.38 15.27
C ASP A 233 -2.26 9.91 15.17
N THR A 234 -3.04 10.54 16.06
CA THR A 234 -3.25 11.98 16.03
C THR A 234 -1.97 12.77 16.26
N SER A 235 -1.01 12.24 17.02
CA SER A 235 0.31 12.86 17.23
C SER A 235 1.13 12.92 15.94
N LEU A 236 0.93 11.96 15.05
CA LEU A 236 1.54 11.95 13.72
C LEU A 236 0.95 13.03 12.81
N LEU A 237 -0.34 13.34 12.97
CA LEU A 237 -1.10 14.28 12.14
C LEU A 237 -1.08 15.72 12.68
N ALA A 238 -1.05 15.87 14.01
CA ALA A 238 -1.12 17.16 14.70
C ALA A 238 0.22 17.90 14.64
N VAL A 239 0.36 18.79 13.67
CA VAL A 239 1.51 19.69 13.55
C VAL A 239 1.01 21.09 13.22
N GLU A 240 1.57 22.11 13.84
CA GLU A 240 1.21 23.53 13.64
C GLU A 240 1.56 24.08 12.27
N GLU A 241 2.36 23.35 11.49
CA GLU A 241 2.85 23.74 10.18
C GLU A 241 1.85 23.40 9.07
N GLY A 242 1.92 24.10 7.93
CA GLY A 242 0.99 23.91 6.81
C GLY A 242 1.05 22.50 6.19
N ASP A 243 0.00 22.11 5.48
CA ASP A 243 -0.19 20.78 4.87
C ASP A 243 0.98 20.30 3.99
N TYR A 244 1.64 21.19 3.27
CA TYR A 244 2.78 20.83 2.44
C TYR A 244 3.93 20.26 3.29
N LEU A 245 4.26 20.92 4.40
CA LEU A 245 5.33 20.47 5.29
C LEU A 245 4.96 19.17 5.99
N ARG A 246 3.73 19.06 6.46
CA ARG A 246 3.18 17.84 7.07
C ARG A 246 3.25 16.66 6.09
N ASP A 247 2.84 16.86 4.84
CA ASP A 247 2.77 15.78 3.86
C ASP A 247 4.12 15.09 3.69
N TYR A 248 5.20 15.80 3.43
CA TYR A 248 6.48 15.15 3.20
C TYR A 248 7.21 14.75 4.49
N SER A 249 7.06 15.53 5.58
CA SER A 249 7.77 15.25 6.82
C SER A 249 7.25 14.03 7.57
N ARG A 250 5.96 13.70 7.41
CA ARG A 250 5.31 12.61 8.15
C ARG A 250 5.41 11.23 7.48
N ARG A 251 5.76 11.17 6.21
CA ARG A 251 5.86 9.88 5.49
C ARG A 251 6.86 8.91 6.12
N GLY A 252 8.02 9.41 6.56
CA GLY A 252 9.01 8.59 7.27
C GLY A 252 8.53 8.16 8.66
N ALA A 253 7.93 9.09 9.43
CA ALA A 253 7.38 8.79 10.75
C ALA A 253 6.20 7.81 10.69
N TRP A 254 5.41 7.82 9.61
CA TRP A 254 4.35 6.84 9.36
C TRP A 254 4.89 5.39 9.33
N VAL A 255 6.10 5.18 8.80
CA VAL A 255 6.76 3.86 8.86
C VAL A 255 7.02 3.43 10.31
N GLY A 256 7.37 4.38 11.18
CA GLY A 256 7.53 4.14 12.61
C GLY A 256 6.24 3.70 13.29
N TRP A 257 5.14 4.39 13.00
CA TRP A 257 3.80 4.03 13.50
C TRP A 257 3.35 2.65 12.99
N MET A 258 3.55 2.33 11.71
CA MET A 258 3.24 1.01 11.17
C MET A 258 4.02 -0.11 11.85
N SER A 259 5.32 0.13 12.14
CA SER A 259 6.24 -0.88 12.66
C SER A 259 6.34 -0.94 14.19
N GLY A 260 5.81 0.05 14.90
CA GLY A 260 5.89 0.11 16.36
C GLY A 260 5.30 -1.15 17.01
N GLY A 261 6.02 -1.72 17.99
CA GLY A 261 5.71 -2.99 18.65
C GLY A 261 6.13 -4.23 17.86
N SER A 262 6.76 -4.05 16.68
CA SER A 262 7.28 -5.17 15.88
C SER A 262 8.77 -5.43 16.14
N ARG A 263 9.31 -6.52 15.55
CA ARG A 263 10.74 -6.85 15.61
C ARG A 263 11.66 -5.75 15.02
N THR A 264 11.16 -4.88 14.16
CA THR A 264 11.94 -3.80 13.54
C THR A 264 11.85 -2.48 14.29
N ASN A 265 10.90 -2.36 15.23
CA ASN A 265 10.73 -1.19 16.09
C ASN A 265 10.10 -1.60 17.44
N PRO A 266 10.83 -2.36 18.28
CA PRO A 266 10.24 -3.07 19.43
C PRO A 266 9.77 -2.17 20.55
N ASP A 267 10.41 -1.02 20.76
CA ASP A 267 10.21 -0.15 21.92
C ASP A 267 9.15 0.95 21.69
N ALA A 268 8.67 1.11 20.47
CA ALA A 268 7.65 2.10 20.13
C ALA A 268 6.25 1.48 20.09
N GLU A 269 5.24 2.27 20.41
CA GLU A 269 3.84 1.90 20.17
C GLU A 269 3.49 2.04 18.69
N GLY A 270 2.64 1.15 18.17
CA GLY A 270 2.18 1.17 16.80
C GLY A 270 1.38 -0.06 16.40
N LEU A 271 1.33 -0.34 15.10
CA LEU A 271 0.50 -1.42 14.54
C LEU A 271 1.15 -2.81 14.56
N GLY A 272 2.39 -2.93 15.00
CA GLY A 272 3.12 -4.21 15.10
C GLY A 272 3.54 -4.82 13.75
N ILE A 273 3.44 -4.09 12.64
CA ILE A 273 3.74 -4.61 11.31
C ILE A 273 5.26 -4.57 11.06
N PRO A 274 5.94 -5.72 10.87
CA PRO A 274 7.39 -5.75 10.71
C PRO A 274 7.80 -5.29 9.30
N VAL A 275 7.98 -4.00 9.12
CA VAL A 275 8.46 -3.41 7.86
C VAL A 275 9.95 -3.74 7.67
N ASP A 276 10.35 -4.17 6.47
CA ASP A 276 11.76 -4.48 6.17
C ASP A 276 12.51 -3.30 5.53
N LEU A 277 11.85 -2.52 4.67
CA LEU A 277 12.44 -1.42 3.89
C LEU A 277 11.46 -0.27 3.71
N SER A 278 12.02 0.94 3.52
CA SER A 278 11.29 2.12 3.08
C SER A 278 11.89 2.67 1.79
N LEU A 279 11.04 3.01 0.82
CA LEU A 279 11.42 3.62 -0.45
C LEU A 279 10.65 4.91 -0.67
N ALA A 280 11.36 6.03 -0.83
CA ALA A 280 10.82 7.29 -1.31
C ALA A 280 11.23 7.49 -2.77
N PHE A 281 10.25 7.67 -3.65
CA PHE A 281 10.47 7.88 -5.07
C PHE A 281 10.23 9.33 -5.44
N HIS A 282 11.28 10.02 -5.87
CA HIS A 282 11.31 11.44 -6.16
C HIS A 282 11.91 11.76 -7.53
N THR A 283 11.78 13.01 -7.90
CA THR A 283 12.48 13.65 -9.02
C THR A 283 13.04 14.98 -8.55
N ASP A 284 14.29 15.24 -8.91
CA ASP A 284 15.02 16.46 -8.60
C ASP A 284 14.53 17.67 -9.43
N ALA A 285 14.92 18.85 -9.03
CA ALA A 285 14.68 20.13 -9.71
C ALA A 285 15.96 20.75 -10.32
N GLY A 286 17.02 19.96 -10.53
CA GLY A 286 18.28 20.42 -11.10
C GLY A 286 18.19 20.73 -12.60
N VAL A 287 18.96 21.72 -13.04
CA VAL A 287 19.12 22.07 -14.46
C VAL A 287 20.59 22.09 -14.84
N SER A 288 20.92 21.83 -16.11
CA SER A 288 22.25 22.01 -16.66
C SER A 288 22.22 23.09 -17.75
N PRO A 289 23.24 23.96 -17.88
CA PRO A 289 23.25 25.02 -18.86
C PRO A 289 23.23 24.55 -20.32
N ASP A 290 23.72 23.34 -20.57
CA ASP A 290 23.83 22.68 -21.87
C ASP A 290 22.77 21.62 -22.11
N ASP A 291 21.74 21.52 -21.24
CA ASP A 291 20.71 20.52 -21.26
C ASP A 291 21.27 19.09 -21.27
N SER A 292 22.44 18.87 -20.65
CA SER A 292 22.98 17.53 -20.44
C SER A 292 22.17 16.77 -19.38
N ILE A 293 22.23 15.42 -19.42
CA ILE A 293 21.54 14.54 -18.49
C ILE A 293 21.97 14.81 -17.03
N ILE A 294 21.04 15.16 -16.17
CA ILE A 294 21.25 15.25 -14.72
C ILE A 294 21.41 13.86 -14.12
N GLY A 295 20.50 12.93 -14.44
CA GLY A 295 20.58 11.53 -14.07
C GLY A 295 20.12 11.22 -12.65
N THR A 296 20.50 10.02 -12.16
CA THR A 296 19.94 9.41 -10.95
C THR A 296 20.83 9.63 -9.72
N LEU A 297 20.22 10.13 -8.65
CA LEU A 297 20.80 10.29 -7.31
C LEU A 297 20.09 9.38 -6.32
N ALA A 298 20.83 8.79 -5.38
CA ALA A 298 20.28 8.07 -4.25
C ALA A 298 20.70 8.72 -2.93
N ILE A 299 19.74 8.90 -2.03
CA ILE A 299 19.93 9.57 -0.75
C ILE A 299 19.56 8.60 0.38
N TYR A 300 20.39 8.58 1.40
CA TYR A 300 20.21 7.82 2.63
C TYR A 300 20.63 8.66 3.83
N THR A 301 20.38 8.21 5.06
CA THR A 301 20.78 8.91 6.29
C THR A 301 21.49 7.95 7.24
N LEU A 302 22.73 8.25 7.58
CA LEU A 302 23.54 7.44 8.52
C LEU A 302 23.27 7.76 9.97
N LYS A 303 22.83 8.99 10.30
CA LYS A 303 22.58 9.39 11.68
C LYS A 303 21.22 10.06 11.85
N CYS A 304 20.51 9.66 12.89
CA CYS A 304 19.31 10.32 13.35
C CYS A 304 19.44 10.53 14.88
N GLU A 305 19.28 11.77 15.36
CA GLU A 305 19.37 12.10 16.77
C GLU A 305 20.66 11.55 17.44
N ASP A 306 21.80 11.75 16.76
CA ASP A 306 23.13 11.27 17.15
C ASP A 306 23.34 9.74 17.15
N SER A 307 22.32 8.96 16.81
CA SER A 307 22.42 7.50 16.66
C SER A 307 22.68 7.09 15.20
N ASP A 308 23.61 6.17 15.01
CA ASP A 308 23.88 5.46 13.75
C ASP A 308 23.21 4.08 13.70
N LEU A 309 22.33 3.80 14.68
CA LEU A 309 21.55 2.58 14.76
C LEU A 309 20.07 2.84 14.43
N LEU A 310 19.42 1.81 13.93
CA LEU A 310 17.98 1.68 13.83
C LEU A 310 17.40 1.22 15.18
N PRO A 311 16.08 1.34 15.44
CA PRO A 311 15.48 0.95 16.72
C PRO A 311 15.71 -0.51 17.13
N ASN A 312 15.88 -1.41 16.16
CA ASN A 312 16.20 -2.83 16.41
C ASN A 312 17.69 -3.10 16.64
N GLY A 313 18.54 -2.07 16.76
CA GLY A 313 19.97 -2.17 16.98
C GLY A 313 20.80 -2.43 15.69
N GLU A 314 20.19 -2.54 14.53
CA GLU A 314 20.93 -2.65 13.26
C GLU A 314 21.58 -1.32 12.88
N SER A 315 22.73 -1.39 12.21
CA SER A 315 23.41 -0.19 11.70
C SER A 315 22.66 0.46 10.55
N ARG A 316 22.53 1.79 10.56
CA ARG A 316 22.02 2.59 9.45
C ARG A 316 22.87 2.50 8.16
N LEU A 317 24.06 1.88 8.20
CA LEU A 317 24.82 1.49 7.01
C LEU A 317 24.02 0.56 6.07
N GLN A 318 23.01 -0.16 6.57
CA GLN A 318 22.06 -0.91 5.74
C GLN A 318 21.34 -0.02 4.74
N ALA A 319 20.99 1.22 5.10
CA ALA A 319 20.37 2.18 4.19
C ALA A 319 21.31 2.58 3.03
N ARG A 320 22.61 2.75 3.32
CA ARG A 320 23.62 3.00 2.28
C ARG A 320 23.76 1.82 1.31
N SER A 321 23.82 0.61 1.84
CA SER A 321 23.88 -0.59 1.01
C SER A 321 22.65 -0.74 0.13
N TYR A 322 21.46 -0.53 0.69
CA TYR A 322 20.20 -0.52 -0.04
C TYR A 322 20.21 0.52 -1.17
N ALA A 323 20.65 1.74 -0.88
CA ALA A 323 20.76 2.82 -1.87
C ALA A 323 21.72 2.46 -3.02
N ASP A 324 22.85 1.82 -2.72
CA ASP A 324 23.84 1.42 -3.71
C ASP A 324 23.30 0.32 -4.63
N PHE A 325 22.67 -0.72 -4.09
CA PHE A 325 22.07 -1.80 -4.88
C PHE A 325 21.02 -1.26 -5.86
N VAL A 326 20.12 -0.41 -5.38
CA VAL A 326 19.02 0.12 -6.20
C VAL A 326 19.54 1.11 -7.25
N GLN A 327 20.39 2.08 -6.87
CA GLN A 327 20.93 3.07 -7.82
C GLN A 327 21.78 2.39 -8.89
N THR A 328 22.62 1.42 -8.51
CA THR A 328 23.43 0.67 -9.46
C THR A 328 22.56 -0.02 -10.49
N GLN A 329 21.50 -0.71 -10.04
CA GLN A 329 20.60 -1.42 -10.95
C GLN A 329 19.86 -0.46 -11.89
N ILE A 330 19.37 0.68 -11.37
CA ILE A 330 18.70 1.71 -12.20
C ILE A 330 19.63 2.19 -13.30
N VAL A 331 20.85 2.58 -12.95
CA VAL A 331 21.80 3.15 -13.89
C VAL A 331 22.29 2.12 -14.92
N GLU A 332 22.54 0.88 -14.51
CA GLU A 332 22.93 -0.21 -15.41
C GLU A 332 21.84 -0.50 -16.45
N ASP A 333 20.59 -0.62 -16.01
CA ASP A 333 19.48 -0.90 -16.92
C ASP A 333 19.24 0.27 -17.89
N ILE A 334 19.29 1.52 -17.43
CA ILE A 334 19.15 2.68 -18.32
C ILE A 334 20.31 2.75 -19.32
N ARG A 335 21.54 2.53 -18.86
CA ARG A 335 22.70 2.57 -19.76
C ARG A 335 22.69 1.48 -20.82
N SER A 336 22.21 0.29 -20.48
CA SER A 336 22.13 -0.82 -21.41
C SER A 336 21.01 -0.71 -22.43
N THR A 337 19.94 0.04 -22.12
CA THR A 337 18.71 0.01 -22.93
C THR A 337 18.38 1.37 -23.57
N CYS A 338 18.58 2.47 -22.84
CA CYS A 338 18.11 3.79 -23.25
C CYS A 338 19.24 4.77 -23.60
N ASN A 339 20.18 4.95 -22.67
CA ASN A 339 21.24 5.95 -22.81
C ASN A 339 22.54 5.49 -22.14
N PRO A 340 23.56 5.06 -22.90
CA PRO A 340 24.84 4.58 -22.34
C PRO A 340 25.60 5.64 -21.56
N LYS A 341 25.24 6.92 -21.71
CA LYS A 341 25.84 8.05 -20.99
C LYS A 341 24.96 8.52 -19.80
N TRP A 342 23.97 7.72 -19.39
CA TRP A 342 23.14 8.10 -18.23
C TRP A 342 24.01 8.38 -17.01
N ASN A 343 23.82 9.55 -16.39
CA ASN A 343 24.67 9.98 -15.30
C ASN A 343 24.27 9.27 -13.98
N ARG A 344 25.22 8.53 -13.39
CA ARG A 344 25.13 8.07 -12.02
C ARG A 344 25.68 9.15 -11.12
N ARG A 345 24.80 9.83 -10.40
CA ARG A 345 25.17 10.80 -9.36
C ARG A 345 25.66 10.04 -8.11
N GLY A 346 26.16 10.76 -7.11
CA GLY A 346 26.70 10.14 -5.90
C GLY A 346 25.62 9.43 -5.06
N LEU A 347 26.10 8.67 -4.09
CA LEU A 347 25.30 8.24 -2.94
C LEU A 347 25.43 9.32 -1.87
N TRP A 348 24.34 10.00 -1.51
CA TRP A 348 24.36 11.14 -0.61
C TRP A 348 23.87 10.75 0.78
N ASP A 349 24.73 10.92 1.78
CA ASP A 349 24.33 10.94 3.19
C ASP A 349 23.75 12.33 3.49
N ARG A 350 22.42 12.40 3.61
CA ARG A 350 21.69 13.65 3.85
C ARG A 350 20.49 13.40 4.73
N SER A 351 20.20 14.39 5.59
CA SER A 351 19.14 14.32 6.59
C SER A 351 17.78 14.77 6.03
N TYR A 352 17.24 14.01 5.05
CA TYR A 352 15.86 14.19 4.59
C TYR A 352 14.89 13.42 5.49
N SER A 353 13.69 13.94 5.70
CA SER A 353 12.72 13.31 6.60
C SER A 353 12.39 11.86 6.20
N GLU A 354 12.17 11.59 4.91
CA GLU A 354 11.82 10.25 4.41
C GLU A 354 12.96 9.22 4.48
N SER A 355 14.21 9.66 4.70
CA SER A 355 15.36 8.75 4.94
C SER A 355 15.83 8.75 6.39
N ARG A 356 15.55 9.83 7.15
CA ARG A 356 16.00 9.99 8.53
C ARG A 356 15.02 9.41 9.54
N THR A 357 13.72 9.75 9.42
CA THR A 357 12.70 9.44 10.43
C THR A 357 12.13 8.03 10.31
N THR A 358 12.57 7.26 9.32
CA THR A 358 12.21 5.86 9.20
C THR A 358 12.91 4.99 10.24
N THR A 359 12.24 3.95 10.67
CA THR A 359 12.73 2.96 11.64
C THR A 359 13.38 1.74 11.01
N VAL A 360 13.50 1.74 9.69
CA VAL A 360 14.05 0.66 8.86
C VAL A 360 15.01 1.24 7.82
N PRO A 361 15.84 0.42 7.15
CA PRO A 361 16.67 0.90 6.07
C PRO A 361 15.85 1.63 5.01
N ALA A 362 16.21 2.88 4.74
CA ALA A 362 15.46 3.76 3.85
C ALA A 362 16.32 4.29 2.71
N LEU A 363 15.69 4.42 1.55
CA LEU A 363 16.25 4.99 0.34
C LEU A 363 15.30 6.04 -0.21
N LEU A 364 15.84 7.24 -0.52
CA LEU A 364 15.19 8.23 -1.35
C LEU A 364 15.90 8.25 -2.71
N VAL A 365 15.16 7.97 -3.76
CA VAL A 365 15.65 8.01 -5.15
C VAL A 365 15.19 9.31 -5.79
N GLU A 366 16.14 10.12 -6.21
CA GLU A 366 15.92 11.20 -7.20
C GLU A 366 16.24 10.63 -8.58
N LEU A 367 15.22 10.14 -9.28
CA LEU A 367 15.39 9.38 -10.51
C LEU A 367 16.07 10.20 -11.61
N LEU A 368 15.56 11.40 -11.79
CA LEU A 368 15.94 12.36 -12.84
C LEU A 368 15.49 13.76 -12.42
N SER A 369 15.85 14.79 -13.18
CA SER A 369 15.33 16.13 -12.95
C SER A 369 14.11 16.45 -13.79
N HIS A 370 13.00 16.82 -13.12
CA HIS A 370 11.76 17.24 -13.81
C HIS A 370 11.85 18.65 -14.42
N GLN A 371 12.92 19.41 -14.16
CA GLN A 371 13.20 20.71 -14.77
C GLN A 371 14.19 20.63 -15.92
N ASN A 372 14.85 19.48 -16.12
CA ASN A 372 15.80 19.28 -17.21
C ASN A 372 15.12 18.61 -18.40
N PHE A 373 15.20 19.25 -19.58
CA PHE A 373 14.50 18.76 -20.77
C PHE A 373 15.06 17.43 -21.28
N ALA A 374 16.38 17.24 -21.21
CA ALA A 374 17.01 15.97 -21.62
C ALA A 374 16.55 14.79 -20.76
N ASP A 375 16.46 14.99 -19.44
CA ASP A 375 15.94 13.99 -18.52
C ASP A 375 14.45 13.69 -18.78
N MET A 376 13.65 14.74 -19.01
CA MET A 376 12.21 14.60 -19.18
C MET A 376 11.80 13.94 -20.49
N LYS A 377 12.65 13.95 -21.53
CA LYS A 377 12.42 13.11 -22.73
C LYS A 377 12.29 11.64 -22.36
N PHE A 378 13.09 11.17 -21.41
CA PHE A 378 12.97 9.81 -20.88
C PHE A 378 11.82 9.69 -19.88
N GLY A 379 11.71 10.61 -18.94
CA GLY A 379 10.68 10.57 -17.88
C GLY A 379 9.24 10.54 -18.39
N LEU A 380 8.97 11.02 -19.60
CA LEU A 380 7.66 10.96 -20.23
C LEU A 380 7.42 9.70 -21.06
N ASP A 381 8.46 8.92 -21.37
CA ASP A 381 8.35 7.68 -22.13
C ASP A 381 7.80 6.54 -21.26
N PRO A 382 6.67 5.92 -21.62
CA PRO A 382 6.11 4.79 -20.90
C PRO A 382 7.06 3.59 -20.79
N SER A 383 7.88 3.32 -21.82
CA SER A 383 8.85 2.22 -21.81
C SER A 383 9.96 2.47 -20.78
N PHE A 384 10.41 3.72 -20.68
CA PHE A 384 11.36 4.12 -19.65
C PHE A 384 10.79 3.98 -18.25
N ARG A 385 9.52 4.34 -18.04
CA ARG A 385 8.83 4.20 -16.76
C ARG A 385 8.78 2.74 -16.32
N PHE A 386 8.43 1.84 -17.21
CA PHE A 386 8.46 0.40 -16.97
C PHE A 386 9.87 -0.09 -16.64
N LEU A 387 10.87 0.29 -17.47
CA LEU A 387 12.27 -0.10 -17.29
C LEU A 387 12.80 0.28 -15.91
N VAL A 388 12.58 1.54 -15.50
CA VAL A 388 13.04 2.06 -14.21
C VAL A 388 12.34 1.38 -13.04
N SER A 389 11.03 1.21 -13.12
CA SER A 389 10.27 0.51 -12.08
C SER A 389 10.78 -0.92 -11.91
N ARG A 390 11.07 -1.61 -13.03
CA ARG A 390 11.68 -2.95 -13.02
C ARG A 390 13.11 -2.93 -12.46
N ALA A 391 13.89 -1.90 -12.75
CA ALA A 391 15.25 -1.76 -12.21
C ALA A 391 15.24 -1.55 -10.70
N ILE A 392 14.33 -0.70 -10.18
CA ILE A 392 14.11 -0.54 -8.73
C ILE A 392 13.75 -1.88 -8.10
N TYR A 393 12.77 -2.58 -8.65
CA TYR A 393 12.34 -3.90 -8.21
C TYR A 393 13.52 -4.88 -8.13
N LYS A 394 14.34 -5.00 -9.19
CA LYS A 394 15.53 -5.85 -9.20
C LYS A 394 16.55 -5.44 -8.13
N GLY A 395 16.77 -4.14 -7.95
CA GLY A 395 17.68 -3.60 -6.94
C GLY A 395 17.22 -3.93 -5.51
N VAL A 396 15.92 -3.81 -5.23
CA VAL A 396 15.31 -4.24 -3.96
C VAL A 396 15.54 -5.73 -3.72
N LEU A 397 15.24 -6.58 -4.71
CA LEU A 397 15.46 -8.03 -4.58
C LEU A 397 16.92 -8.39 -4.35
N LYS A 398 17.87 -7.75 -5.06
CA LYS A 398 19.30 -7.96 -4.85
C LYS A 398 19.73 -7.61 -3.42
N TYR A 399 19.24 -6.48 -2.91
CA TYR A 399 19.52 -6.08 -1.54
C TYR A 399 18.95 -7.07 -0.52
N LEU A 400 17.69 -7.47 -0.66
CA LEU A 400 17.05 -8.44 0.24
C LEU A 400 17.74 -9.80 0.19
N SER A 401 18.12 -10.25 -1.02
CA SER A 401 18.91 -11.49 -1.21
C SER A 401 20.24 -11.41 -0.45
N ALA A 402 20.97 -10.30 -0.58
CA ALA A 402 22.24 -10.10 0.12
C ALA A 402 22.06 -9.98 1.65
N ARG A 403 20.99 -9.31 2.11
CA ARG A 403 20.70 -9.11 3.53
C ARG A 403 20.28 -10.39 4.24
N TYR A 404 19.42 -11.18 3.62
CA TYR A 404 18.82 -12.36 4.26
C TYR A 404 19.37 -13.70 3.79
N GLY A 405 20.32 -13.70 2.85
CA GLY A 405 20.91 -14.92 2.31
C GLY A 405 19.92 -15.77 1.51
N CYS A 406 18.86 -15.17 0.96
CA CYS A 406 17.88 -15.86 0.15
C CYS A 406 18.20 -15.79 -1.35
N PRO A 407 17.68 -16.71 -2.19
CA PRO A 407 17.89 -16.68 -3.62
C PRO A 407 17.44 -15.36 -4.27
N TYR A 408 18.20 -14.89 -5.27
CA TYR A 408 17.80 -13.76 -6.10
C TYR A 408 17.00 -14.26 -7.29
N GLU A 409 15.68 -14.06 -7.26
CA GLU A 409 14.78 -14.50 -8.33
C GLU A 409 13.89 -13.32 -8.78
N VAL A 410 13.94 -13.00 -10.06
CA VAL A 410 13.17 -11.89 -10.64
C VAL A 410 11.83 -12.39 -11.16
N GLN A 411 10.74 -11.91 -10.60
CA GLN A 411 9.37 -12.23 -11.00
C GLN A 411 8.67 -10.95 -11.50
N PRO A 412 7.76 -11.02 -12.50
CA PRO A 412 7.63 -12.12 -13.44
C PRO A 412 8.89 -12.28 -14.30
N LEU A 413 9.16 -13.47 -14.76
CA LEU A 413 10.26 -13.73 -15.69
C LEU A 413 10.05 -12.95 -16.99
N PRO A 414 11.12 -12.47 -17.65
CA PRO A 414 10.99 -11.77 -18.91
C PRO A 414 10.35 -12.68 -19.96
N VAL A 415 9.33 -12.16 -20.65
CA VAL A 415 8.72 -12.85 -21.78
C VAL A 415 9.62 -12.62 -22.99
N ASN A 416 10.38 -13.63 -23.38
CA ASN A 416 11.30 -13.54 -24.51
C ASN A 416 10.63 -13.78 -25.87
N SER A 417 9.46 -14.44 -25.90
CA SER A 417 8.68 -14.64 -27.13
C SER A 417 7.22 -14.92 -26.83
N PHE A 418 6.37 -14.55 -27.77
CA PHE A 418 4.97 -14.98 -27.83
C PHE A 418 4.84 -16.05 -28.90
N ARG A 419 4.18 -17.14 -28.56
CA ARG A 419 3.74 -18.12 -29.55
C ARG A 419 2.24 -18.28 -29.43
N THR A 420 1.49 -17.90 -30.47
CA THR A 420 0.10 -18.26 -30.59
C THR A 420 0.02 -19.71 -31.07
N MET A 421 -0.59 -20.57 -30.28
CA MET A 421 -0.96 -21.91 -30.70
C MET A 421 -2.45 -21.94 -31.03
N PHE A 422 -2.75 -22.38 -32.24
CA PHE A 422 -4.11 -22.75 -32.61
C PHE A 422 -4.36 -24.16 -32.03
N ASP A 423 -5.34 -24.29 -31.15
CA ASP A 423 -5.86 -25.61 -30.85
C ASP A 423 -6.77 -26.02 -31.98
N THR A 424 -6.30 -26.92 -32.80
CA THR A 424 -7.07 -27.48 -33.95
C THR A 424 -7.98 -28.61 -33.49
N LYS A 425 -8.06 -28.94 -32.22
CA LYS A 425 -9.06 -29.90 -31.73
C LYS A 425 -10.42 -29.23 -31.71
N PRO A 426 -11.40 -29.75 -32.46
CA PRO A 426 -12.78 -29.25 -32.37
C PRO A 426 -13.24 -29.38 -30.90
N SER A 427 -13.67 -28.25 -30.29
CA SER A 427 -14.41 -28.37 -29.04
C SER A 427 -15.64 -29.27 -29.30
N GLU A 428 -16.06 -30.02 -28.28
CA GLU A 428 -17.28 -30.88 -28.39
C GLU A 428 -18.54 -30.13 -28.86
N LYS A 429 -18.47 -28.83 -29.07
CA LYS A 429 -19.52 -27.93 -29.56
C LYS A 429 -19.20 -27.24 -30.88
N GLY A 430 -18.16 -27.67 -31.62
CA GLY A 430 -17.85 -27.14 -32.96
C GLY A 430 -17.38 -25.67 -33.00
N LYS A 431 -16.94 -25.10 -31.89
CA LYS A 431 -16.34 -23.75 -31.84
C LYS A 431 -14.83 -23.84 -31.76
N THR A 432 -14.14 -23.25 -32.74
CA THR A 432 -12.69 -23.01 -32.68
C THR A 432 -12.44 -21.93 -31.65
N GLY A 433 -11.72 -22.28 -30.54
CA GLY A 433 -11.24 -21.34 -29.56
C GLY A 433 -9.76 -21.00 -29.77
N TRP A 434 -9.38 -19.78 -29.46
CA TRP A 434 -8.00 -19.33 -29.42
C TRP A 434 -7.46 -19.56 -28.00
N ILE A 435 -6.35 -20.28 -27.87
CA ILE A 435 -5.65 -20.42 -26.58
C ILE A 435 -4.34 -19.63 -26.68
N TYR A 436 -4.17 -18.65 -25.80
CA TYR A 436 -2.92 -17.96 -25.61
C TYR A 436 -2.15 -18.69 -24.49
N SER A 437 -1.02 -19.30 -24.79
CA SER A 437 -0.12 -19.80 -23.76
C SER A 437 1.15 -18.96 -23.72
N LEU A 438 1.45 -18.45 -22.53
CA LEU A 438 2.71 -17.80 -22.24
C LEU A 438 3.69 -18.89 -21.76
N HIS A 439 4.73 -19.18 -22.55
CA HIS A 439 5.82 -20.05 -22.13
C HIS A 439 7.01 -19.18 -21.73
N PRO A 440 7.33 -19.08 -20.44
CA PRO A 440 8.62 -18.53 -20.03
C PRO A 440 9.72 -19.50 -20.47
N HIS A 441 10.65 -19.06 -21.28
CA HIS A 441 11.89 -19.80 -21.48
C HIS A 441 12.75 -19.62 -20.22
N ARG A 442 13.15 -20.75 -19.63
CA ARG A 442 14.13 -20.83 -18.53
C ARG A 442 15.52 -20.42 -19.01
#